data_c5445bf66edd97d95f1071cf3da237fd
#
_entry.id   c5445bf66edd97d95f1071cf3da237fd
#
_cell.length_a   1.000
_cell.length_b   1.000
_cell.length_c   1.000
_cell.angle_alpha   90.00
_cell.angle_beta   90.00
_cell.angle_gamma   90.00
#
_symmetry.space_group_name_H-M   'P 1'
#
loop_
_entity.id
_entity.type
_entity.pdbx_description
1 polymer ?
#
loop_
_entity_poly.entity_id
_entity_poly.type
_entity_poly.pdbx_seq_one_letter_code
_entity_poly.pdbx_strand_id
1 'polypeptide(L)'
;DEVVARQELFHVKNKLKGLVTGTSIRINPKNVAAHDESNHVNLVFLSNESQPLVLEKDDRRYTVIHTPEKLSEAFYQDVRDEINAGGIAALHHYLLQLDLGDFDEHTKPPMTQAKQALIEVSLDSVQRFLNEWQHGEVKNAHFVPCLGSHLYVTYKKWCEASGERSPRSLAQFIGTIKNLPRWRAGQPLQTWETLLNKTVKNRKMVIPPDDLLATYTEPVEKGDKTQAHWLTACFFTFAQALELE
;
A
#
# COMPACT_ATOMS: atom_id res chain seq x y z
N ASP A 1 -20.62 10.18 -11.12
CA ASP A 1 -19.53 10.08 -12.10
C ASP A 1 -18.61 8.98 -11.63
N GLU A 2 -18.46 7.93 -12.44
CA GLU A 2 -17.63 6.77 -12.14
C GLU A 2 -16.16 7.17 -12.07
N VAL A 3 -15.49 6.72 -11.02
CA VAL A 3 -14.06 6.98 -10.82
C VAL A 3 -13.24 6.13 -11.79
N VAL A 4 -12.42 6.78 -12.53
CA VAL A 4 -11.71 6.39 -13.75
C VAL A 4 -10.57 5.38 -13.52
N ALA A 5 -10.10 4.77 -14.61
CA ALA A 5 -9.08 3.72 -14.66
C ALA A 5 -7.80 3.98 -13.84
N ARG A 6 -7.19 2.91 -13.34
CA ARG A 6 -6.07 2.87 -12.38
C ARG A 6 -4.90 3.84 -12.65
N GLN A 7 -4.58 4.13 -13.91
CA GLN A 7 -3.52 5.08 -14.28
C GLN A 7 -3.92 6.55 -14.03
N GLU A 8 -5.19 6.87 -14.19
CA GLU A 8 -5.71 8.22 -13.96
C GLU A 8 -5.90 8.51 -12.47
N LEU A 9 -6.12 7.50 -11.63
CA LEU A 9 -6.23 7.64 -10.17
C LEU A 9 -5.00 8.33 -9.54
N PHE A 10 -3.79 8.03 -10.03
CA PHE A 10 -2.57 8.68 -9.54
C PHE A 10 -2.48 10.17 -9.91
N HIS A 11 -2.96 10.55 -11.09
CA HIS A 11 -3.01 11.95 -11.51
C HIS A 11 -4.06 12.75 -10.72
N VAL A 12 -5.19 12.12 -10.42
CA VAL A 12 -6.29 12.74 -9.65
C VAL A 12 -5.92 12.87 -8.16
N LYS A 13 -5.09 11.98 -7.63
CA LYS A 13 -4.69 11.95 -6.21
C LYS A 13 -4.23 13.31 -5.66
N ASN A 14 -3.34 13.99 -6.37
CA ASN A 14 -2.81 15.28 -5.91
C ASN A 14 -3.83 16.41 -5.99
N LYS A 15 -4.72 16.37 -6.99
CA LYS A 15 -5.85 17.30 -7.10
C LYS A 15 -6.84 17.12 -5.95
N LEU A 16 -7.17 15.86 -5.63
CA LEU A 16 -8.04 15.53 -4.50
C LEU A 16 -7.41 15.92 -3.16
N LYS A 17 -6.09 15.72 -2.99
CA LYS A 17 -5.40 16.23 -1.80
C LYS A 17 -5.60 17.73 -1.62
N GLY A 18 -5.38 18.51 -2.67
CA GLY A 18 -5.58 19.97 -2.64
C GLY A 18 -7.03 20.35 -2.32
N LEU A 19 -7.99 19.65 -2.88
CA LEU A 19 -9.40 19.90 -2.66
C LEU A 19 -9.86 19.56 -1.22
N VAL A 20 -9.34 18.47 -0.64
CA VAL A 20 -9.71 18.01 0.71
C VAL A 20 -9.01 18.83 1.81
N THR A 21 -7.75 19.26 1.59
CA THR A 21 -6.94 19.90 2.63
C THR A 21 -6.58 21.36 2.35
N GLY A 22 -6.93 21.88 1.17
CA GLY A 22 -6.65 23.27 0.82
C GLY A 22 -7.57 24.23 1.55
N THR A 23 -7.07 25.37 1.97
CA THR A 23 -7.85 26.44 2.60
C THR A 23 -8.59 27.32 1.58
N SER A 24 -8.17 27.26 0.32
CA SER A 24 -8.81 28.00 -0.79
C SER A 24 -8.94 27.14 -2.04
N ILE A 25 -9.89 27.48 -2.87
CA ILE A 25 -10.15 26.87 -4.17
C ILE A 25 -10.09 27.94 -5.24
N ARG A 26 -9.30 27.71 -6.30
CA ARG A 26 -9.27 28.59 -7.46
C ARG A 26 -10.45 28.30 -8.38
N ILE A 27 -11.31 29.28 -8.53
CA ILE A 27 -12.45 29.28 -9.43
C ILE A 27 -12.04 29.93 -10.74
N ASN A 28 -12.24 29.23 -11.84
CA ASN A 28 -11.91 29.71 -13.19
C ASN A 28 -13.15 29.65 -14.10
N PRO A 29 -14.12 30.56 -13.92
CA PRO A 29 -15.32 30.54 -14.73
C PRO A 29 -15.01 31.00 -16.17
N LYS A 30 -15.79 30.48 -17.13
CA LYS A 30 -15.64 30.84 -18.52
C LYS A 30 -15.96 32.34 -18.72
N ASN A 31 -15.05 33.08 -19.38
CA ASN A 31 -15.17 34.51 -19.70
C ASN A 31 -15.21 35.48 -18.49
N VAL A 32 -14.74 35.03 -17.32
CA VAL A 32 -14.57 35.87 -16.12
C VAL A 32 -13.19 35.67 -15.58
N ALA A 33 -12.61 36.69 -14.93
CA ALA A 33 -11.29 36.57 -14.30
C ALA A 33 -11.30 35.47 -13.22
N ALA A 34 -10.27 34.65 -13.22
CA ALA A 34 -10.10 33.63 -12.18
C ALA A 34 -9.89 34.29 -10.82
N HIS A 35 -10.53 33.75 -9.79
CA HIS A 35 -10.41 34.22 -8.41
C HIS A 35 -10.29 33.06 -7.44
N ASP A 36 -9.85 33.31 -6.23
CA ASP A 36 -9.74 32.32 -5.18
C ASP A 36 -10.87 32.55 -4.16
N GLU A 37 -11.49 31.44 -3.73
CA GLU A 37 -12.52 31.42 -2.69
C GLU A 37 -12.09 30.52 -1.52
N SER A 38 -12.60 30.79 -0.31
CA SER A 38 -12.41 29.93 0.82
C SER A 38 -12.99 28.54 0.56
N ASN A 39 -12.23 27.50 0.93
CA ASN A 39 -12.66 26.12 0.70
C ASN A 39 -13.53 25.63 1.88
N HIS A 40 -14.80 25.40 1.61
CA HIS A 40 -15.80 24.84 2.54
C HIS A 40 -16.39 23.52 2.00
N VAL A 41 -15.70 22.85 1.08
CA VAL A 41 -16.22 21.66 0.39
C VAL A 41 -16.09 20.43 1.29
N ASN A 42 -17.22 19.75 1.51
CA ASN A 42 -17.26 18.40 2.05
C ASN A 42 -17.49 17.41 0.90
N LEU A 43 -16.71 16.33 0.86
CA LEU A 43 -16.74 15.37 -0.24
C LEU A 43 -17.18 13.99 0.25
N VAL A 44 -18.17 13.43 -0.45
CA VAL A 44 -18.56 12.03 -0.31
C VAL A 44 -18.39 11.37 -1.67
N PHE A 45 -17.65 10.25 -1.68
CA PHE A 45 -17.44 9.43 -2.88
C PHE A 45 -18.24 8.14 -2.74
N LEU A 46 -19.03 7.83 -3.75
CA LEU A 46 -19.76 6.57 -3.86
C LEU A 46 -19.18 5.79 -5.04
N SER A 47 -18.88 4.53 -4.83
CA SER A 47 -18.30 3.68 -5.89
C SER A 47 -18.58 2.21 -5.64
N ASN A 48 -18.78 1.45 -6.71
CA ASN A 48 -18.85 0.00 -6.71
C ASN A 48 -17.49 -0.64 -7.07
N GLU A 49 -16.47 0.19 -7.36
CA GLU A 49 -15.14 -0.29 -7.70
C GLU A 49 -14.39 -0.84 -6.47
N SER A 50 -13.64 -1.91 -6.66
CA SER A 50 -12.78 -2.47 -5.61
C SER A 50 -11.66 -1.53 -5.19
N GLN A 51 -11.24 -0.62 -6.08
CA GLN A 51 -10.21 0.38 -5.85
C GLN A 51 -10.63 1.76 -6.37
N PRO A 52 -11.58 2.44 -5.71
CA PRO A 52 -12.06 3.75 -6.16
C PRO A 52 -11.02 4.86 -5.97
N LEU A 53 -10.10 4.71 -5.00
CA LEU A 53 -9.06 5.67 -4.67
C LEU A 53 -7.74 4.96 -4.41
N VAL A 54 -6.63 5.69 -4.55
CA VAL A 54 -5.29 5.25 -4.13
C VAL A 54 -4.98 5.89 -2.79
N LEU A 55 -4.93 5.09 -1.72
CA LEU A 55 -4.61 5.53 -0.38
C LEU A 55 -3.16 5.22 0.00
N GLU A 56 -2.57 6.08 0.81
CA GLU A 56 -1.27 5.86 1.45
C GLU A 56 -1.47 5.13 2.79
N LYS A 57 -0.46 4.42 3.24
CA LYS A 57 -0.51 3.65 4.51
C LYS A 57 -0.86 4.54 5.73
N ASP A 58 -0.43 5.78 5.70
CA ASP A 58 -0.66 6.79 6.74
C ASP A 58 -1.72 7.83 6.35
N ASP A 59 -2.65 7.48 5.45
CA ASP A 59 -3.71 8.39 5.03
C ASP A 59 -4.54 8.87 6.20
N ARG A 60 -4.68 10.20 6.30
CA ARG A 60 -5.40 10.93 7.36
C ARG A 60 -6.56 11.76 6.84
N ARG A 61 -7.04 11.50 5.61
CA ARG A 61 -8.05 12.33 4.95
C ARG A 61 -9.38 11.64 4.78
N TYR A 62 -9.34 10.32 4.54
CA TYR A 62 -10.51 9.59 4.12
C TYR A 62 -11.02 8.65 5.22
N THR A 63 -12.29 8.75 5.52
CA THR A 63 -13.04 7.67 6.18
C THR A 63 -13.58 6.76 5.09
N VAL A 64 -13.24 5.48 5.14
CA VAL A 64 -13.70 4.49 4.16
C VAL A 64 -14.69 3.56 4.85
N ILE A 65 -15.90 3.48 4.27
CA ILE A 65 -16.98 2.63 4.78
C ILE A 65 -17.37 1.68 3.65
N HIS A 66 -17.42 0.39 3.97
CA HIS A 66 -17.98 -0.61 3.08
C HIS A 66 -19.44 -0.81 3.45
N THR A 67 -20.33 -0.65 2.46
CA THR A 67 -21.74 -0.93 2.67
C THR A 67 -21.99 -2.43 2.57
N PRO A 68 -22.86 -3.00 3.42
CA PRO A 68 -23.20 -4.43 3.35
C PRO A 68 -23.90 -4.76 2.03
N GLU A 69 -24.07 -6.05 1.77
CA GLU A 69 -24.90 -6.53 0.68
C GLU A 69 -26.33 -5.96 0.76
N LYS A 70 -27.03 -6.03 -0.37
CA LYS A 70 -28.40 -5.52 -0.48
C LYS A 70 -29.29 -6.07 0.64
N LEU A 71 -29.89 -5.17 1.42
CA LEU A 71 -30.83 -5.51 2.46
C LEU A 71 -32.21 -5.88 1.86
N SER A 72 -33.17 -6.29 2.70
CA SER A 72 -34.49 -6.65 2.24
C SER A 72 -35.25 -5.47 1.66
N GLU A 73 -36.17 -5.72 0.74
CA GLU A 73 -37.02 -4.65 0.15
C GLU A 73 -37.88 -3.98 1.23
N ALA A 74 -38.31 -4.73 2.25
CA ALA A 74 -39.03 -4.18 3.38
C ALA A 74 -38.24 -3.09 4.11
N PHE A 75 -36.94 -3.33 4.37
CA PHE A 75 -36.08 -2.32 4.97
C PHE A 75 -36.02 -1.04 4.17
N TYR A 76 -35.87 -1.14 2.85
CA TYR A 76 -35.84 0.07 1.99
C TYR A 76 -37.18 0.76 1.94
N GLN A 77 -38.29 0.02 2.05
CA GLN A 77 -39.63 0.61 2.14
C GLN A 77 -39.78 1.39 3.43
N ASP A 78 -39.40 0.81 4.58
CA ASP A 78 -39.45 1.47 5.88
C ASP A 78 -38.63 2.78 5.88
N VAL A 79 -37.45 2.78 5.28
CA VAL A 79 -36.61 3.99 5.12
C VAL A 79 -37.33 5.05 4.27
N ARG A 80 -37.96 4.66 3.15
CA ARG A 80 -38.73 5.59 2.32
C ARG A 80 -39.91 6.21 3.07
N ASP A 81 -40.60 5.38 3.83
CA ASP A 81 -41.77 5.81 4.62
C ASP A 81 -41.34 6.77 5.73
N GLU A 82 -40.26 6.50 6.43
CA GLU A 82 -39.68 7.37 7.44
C GLU A 82 -39.26 8.74 6.83
N ILE A 83 -38.58 8.74 5.69
CA ILE A 83 -38.20 9.96 4.97
C ILE A 83 -39.44 10.81 4.67
N ASN A 84 -40.49 10.18 4.17
CA ASN A 84 -41.76 10.86 3.82
C ASN A 84 -42.57 11.32 5.04
N ALA A 85 -42.38 10.66 6.19
CA ALA A 85 -43.07 10.98 7.46
C ALA A 85 -42.32 12.02 8.32
N GLY A 86 -41.33 12.73 7.78
CA GLY A 86 -40.61 13.78 8.49
C GLY A 86 -39.24 13.36 9.03
N GLY A 87 -38.76 12.17 8.69
CA GLY A 87 -37.47 11.64 9.14
C GLY A 87 -36.28 12.53 8.80
N ILE A 88 -36.32 13.24 7.68
CA ILE A 88 -35.26 14.21 7.30
C ILE A 88 -35.13 15.32 8.35
N ALA A 89 -36.26 15.92 8.79
CA ALA A 89 -36.24 16.97 9.80
C ALA A 89 -35.78 16.43 11.18
N ALA A 90 -36.23 15.21 11.54
CA ALA A 90 -35.84 14.55 12.76
C ALA A 90 -34.34 14.24 12.79
N LEU A 91 -33.77 13.69 11.70
CA LEU A 91 -32.34 13.44 11.58
C LEU A 91 -31.54 14.74 11.66
N HIS A 92 -31.97 15.80 10.95
CA HIS A 92 -31.31 17.10 11.00
C HIS A 92 -31.28 17.66 12.45
N HIS A 93 -32.42 17.60 13.14
CA HIS A 93 -32.50 18.01 14.54
C HIS A 93 -31.56 17.20 15.44
N TYR A 94 -31.55 15.88 15.29
CA TYR A 94 -30.64 15.00 16.03
C TYR A 94 -29.17 15.36 15.80
N LEU A 95 -28.78 15.57 14.53
CA LEU A 95 -27.38 15.90 14.19
C LEU A 95 -26.95 17.27 14.75
N LEU A 96 -27.85 18.25 14.80
CA LEU A 96 -27.55 19.55 15.41
C LEU A 96 -27.32 19.48 16.93
N GLN A 97 -27.84 18.46 17.60
CA GLN A 97 -27.72 18.26 19.05
C GLN A 97 -26.71 17.16 19.41
N LEU A 98 -26.09 16.52 18.38
CA LEU A 98 -25.13 15.47 18.62
C LEU A 98 -23.90 16.01 19.33
N ASP A 99 -23.60 15.44 20.48
CA ASP A 99 -22.35 15.73 21.18
C ASP A 99 -21.18 15.06 20.42
N LEU A 100 -20.27 15.89 19.94
CA LEU A 100 -19.10 15.43 19.17
C LEU A 100 -17.91 15.06 20.08
N GLY A 101 -18.02 15.30 21.40
CA GLY A 101 -16.93 15.03 22.34
C GLY A 101 -15.64 15.75 21.91
N ASP A 102 -14.54 15.02 21.85
CA ASP A 102 -13.22 15.52 21.46
C ASP A 102 -13.01 15.57 19.93
N PHE A 103 -14.06 15.34 19.12
CA PHE A 103 -13.93 15.39 17.66
C PHE A 103 -13.73 16.83 17.17
N ASP A 104 -12.70 17.04 16.37
CA ASP A 104 -12.40 18.29 15.68
C ASP A 104 -12.04 18.05 14.21
N GLU A 105 -11.81 19.12 13.47
CA GLU A 105 -11.44 19.08 12.05
C GLU A 105 -10.08 18.42 11.77
N HIS A 106 -9.25 18.20 12.80
CA HIS A 106 -7.94 17.55 12.73
C HIS A 106 -7.97 16.11 13.22
N THR A 107 -9.10 15.66 13.72
CA THR A 107 -9.29 14.28 14.18
C THR A 107 -9.03 13.29 13.04
N LYS A 108 -8.12 12.33 13.29
CA LYS A 108 -7.77 11.35 12.28
C LYS A 108 -8.95 10.41 11.99
N PRO A 109 -9.24 10.14 10.71
CA PRO A 109 -10.23 9.14 10.34
C PRO A 109 -9.92 7.77 10.94
N PRO A 110 -10.92 7.02 11.39
CA PRO A 110 -10.71 5.69 11.93
C PRO A 110 -10.12 4.75 10.87
N MET A 111 -9.28 3.80 11.32
CA MET A 111 -8.78 2.72 10.48
C MET A 111 -9.83 1.61 10.45
N THR A 112 -10.76 1.70 9.49
CA THR A 112 -11.76 0.66 9.26
C THR A 112 -11.14 -0.51 8.48
N GLN A 113 -11.76 -1.70 8.54
CA GLN A 113 -11.35 -2.84 7.71
C GLN A 113 -11.38 -2.50 6.21
N ALA A 114 -12.40 -1.75 5.77
CA ALA A 114 -12.52 -1.29 4.39
C ALA A 114 -11.36 -0.36 4.00
N LYS A 115 -10.96 0.56 4.89
CA LYS A 115 -9.80 1.43 4.66
C LYS A 115 -8.51 0.63 4.58
N GLN A 116 -8.32 -0.34 5.47
CA GLN A 116 -7.16 -1.22 5.46
C GLN A 116 -7.06 -2.00 4.14
N ALA A 117 -8.14 -2.64 3.71
CA ALA A 117 -8.20 -3.37 2.45
C ALA A 117 -7.90 -2.45 1.24
N LEU A 118 -8.45 -1.23 1.24
CA LEU A 118 -8.18 -0.26 0.17
C LEU A 118 -6.72 0.20 0.13
N ILE A 119 -6.08 0.39 1.29
CA ILE A 119 -4.64 0.70 1.39
C ILE A 119 -3.82 -0.45 0.79
N GLU A 120 -4.13 -1.71 1.15
CA GLU A 120 -3.42 -2.89 0.65
C GLU A 120 -3.50 -3.01 -0.88
N VAL A 121 -4.68 -2.82 -1.46
CA VAL A 121 -4.86 -2.80 -2.93
C VAL A 121 -4.15 -1.60 -3.58
N SER A 122 -3.99 -0.51 -2.84
CA SER A 122 -3.32 0.71 -3.31
C SER A 122 -1.79 0.63 -3.33
N LEU A 123 -1.21 -0.39 -2.68
CA LEU A 123 0.24 -0.59 -2.68
C LEU A 123 0.77 -0.81 -4.11
N ASP A 124 1.98 -0.29 -4.35
CA ASP A 124 2.75 -0.62 -5.55
C ASP A 124 3.01 -2.13 -5.63
N SER A 125 3.08 -2.69 -6.84
CA SER A 125 3.29 -4.14 -7.03
C SER A 125 4.55 -4.66 -6.32
N VAL A 126 5.60 -3.84 -6.20
CA VAL A 126 6.81 -4.19 -5.46
C VAL A 126 6.51 -4.29 -3.96
N GLN A 127 5.75 -3.35 -3.40
CA GLN A 127 5.39 -3.35 -1.98
C GLN A 127 4.47 -4.53 -1.63
N ARG A 128 3.50 -4.84 -2.51
CA ARG A 128 2.64 -6.03 -2.35
C ARG A 128 3.47 -7.32 -2.35
N PHE A 129 4.34 -7.47 -3.34
CA PHE A 129 5.26 -8.60 -3.43
C PHE A 129 6.13 -8.75 -2.17
N LEU A 130 6.72 -7.65 -1.69
CA LEU A 130 7.56 -7.69 -0.49
C LEU A 130 6.76 -8.06 0.77
N ASN A 131 5.51 -7.60 0.86
CA ASN A 131 4.62 -7.96 1.95
C ASN A 131 4.30 -9.47 1.94
N GLU A 132 3.90 -10.02 0.81
CA GLU A 132 3.65 -11.46 0.65
C GLU A 132 4.93 -12.29 0.87
N TRP A 133 6.08 -11.81 0.38
CA TRP A 133 7.37 -12.48 0.60
C TRP A 133 7.74 -12.51 2.09
N GLN A 134 7.52 -11.40 2.81
CA GLN A 134 7.74 -11.28 4.25
C GLN A 134 6.87 -12.26 5.05
N HIS A 135 5.64 -12.54 4.60
CA HIS A 135 4.73 -13.47 5.26
C HIS A 135 4.90 -14.93 4.79
N GLY A 136 5.85 -15.21 3.90
CA GLY A 136 6.11 -16.56 3.39
C GLY A 136 5.10 -17.05 2.36
N GLU A 137 4.30 -16.15 1.80
CA GLU A 137 3.25 -16.47 0.82
C GLU A 137 3.80 -16.64 -0.61
N VAL A 138 5.04 -16.16 -0.86
CA VAL A 138 5.71 -16.32 -2.15
C VAL A 138 6.35 -17.70 -2.24
N LYS A 139 5.87 -18.54 -3.15
CA LYS A 139 6.37 -19.91 -3.33
C LYS A 139 7.87 -19.94 -3.67
N ASN A 140 8.58 -20.89 -3.09
CA ASN A 140 10.00 -21.16 -3.34
C ASN A 140 10.91 -19.95 -3.09
N ALA A 141 10.53 -19.04 -2.20
CA ALA A 141 11.30 -17.83 -1.89
C ALA A 141 11.39 -17.60 -0.38
N HIS A 142 12.43 -18.14 0.24
CA HIS A 142 12.67 -17.90 1.66
C HIS A 142 12.91 -16.41 1.94
N PHE A 143 12.38 -15.91 3.05
CA PHE A 143 12.56 -14.52 3.46
C PHE A 143 13.94 -14.32 4.12
N VAL A 144 14.97 -14.24 3.30
CA VAL A 144 16.37 -14.08 3.71
C VAL A 144 17.09 -13.09 2.79
N PRO A 145 18.22 -12.51 3.20
CA PRO A 145 19.08 -11.74 2.30
C PRO A 145 19.39 -12.50 1.02
N CYS A 146 19.21 -11.87 -0.13
CA CYS A 146 19.37 -12.52 -1.41
C CYS A 146 19.94 -11.57 -2.47
N LEU A 147 20.31 -12.09 -3.64
CA LEU A 147 20.68 -11.25 -4.77
C LEU A 147 19.48 -10.46 -5.28
N GLY A 148 19.67 -9.17 -5.54
CA GLY A 148 18.64 -8.34 -6.13
C GLY A 148 18.14 -8.86 -7.49
N SER A 149 19.01 -9.50 -8.28
CA SER A 149 18.62 -10.15 -9.54
C SER A 149 17.75 -11.39 -9.32
N HIS A 150 18.04 -12.23 -8.32
CA HIS A 150 17.25 -13.42 -8.00
C HIS A 150 15.88 -13.01 -7.45
N LEU A 151 15.85 -12.04 -6.53
CA LEU A 151 14.59 -11.50 -6.03
C LEU A 151 13.73 -10.90 -7.14
N TYR A 152 14.35 -10.24 -8.11
CA TYR A 152 13.65 -9.70 -9.26
C TYR A 152 13.05 -10.78 -10.17
N VAL A 153 13.75 -11.90 -10.38
CA VAL A 153 13.20 -13.05 -11.10
C VAL A 153 11.97 -13.59 -10.37
N THR A 154 12.05 -13.71 -9.05
CA THR A 154 10.92 -14.13 -8.21
C THR A 154 9.76 -13.15 -8.31
N TYR A 155 10.03 -11.84 -8.22
CA TYR A 155 9.03 -10.79 -8.41
C TYR A 155 8.32 -10.90 -9.78
N LYS A 156 9.05 -11.16 -10.85
CA LYS A 156 8.43 -11.35 -12.18
C LYS A 156 7.51 -12.56 -12.22
N LYS A 157 7.94 -13.72 -11.69
CA LYS A 157 7.11 -14.91 -11.57
C LYS A 157 5.84 -14.64 -10.74
N TRP A 158 6.00 -13.91 -9.64
CA TRP A 158 4.89 -13.47 -8.81
C TRP A 158 3.93 -12.54 -9.58
N CYS A 159 4.43 -11.57 -10.35
CA CYS A 159 3.60 -10.71 -11.18
C CYS A 159 2.77 -11.49 -12.20
N GLU A 160 3.37 -12.49 -12.84
CA GLU A 160 2.66 -13.38 -13.78
C GLU A 160 1.55 -14.17 -13.07
N ALA A 161 1.84 -14.73 -11.89
CA ALA A 161 0.88 -15.49 -11.10
C ALA A 161 -0.25 -14.62 -10.51
N SER A 162 0.04 -13.39 -10.11
CA SER A 162 -0.92 -12.47 -9.51
C SER A 162 -1.67 -11.58 -10.53
N GLY A 163 -1.41 -11.76 -11.83
CA GLY A 163 -2.07 -10.99 -12.89
C GLY A 163 -1.63 -9.53 -12.99
N GLU A 164 -0.46 -9.19 -12.45
CA GLU A 164 0.11 -7.83 -12.59
C GLU A 164 0.55 -7.57 -14.03
N ARG A 165 -0.16 -6.68 -14.71
CA ARG A 165 0.04 -6.42 -16.15
C ARG A 165 1.25 -5.55 -16.47
N SER A 166 1.78 -4.83 -15.51
CA SER A 166 2.88 -3.86 -15.69
C SER A 166 3.95 -4.02 -14.63
N PRO A 167 4.73 -5.12 -14.65
CA PRO A 167 5.81 -5.32 -13.69
C PRO A 167 6.84 -4.21 -13.81
N ARG A 168 7.36 -3.74 -12.69
CA ARG A 168 8.42 -2.73 -12.65
C ARG A 168 9.70 -3.28 -13.28
N SER A 169 10.49 -2.42 -13.91
CA SER A 169 11.85 -2.78 -14.35
C SER A 169 12.75 -3.09 -13.14
N LEU A 170 13.85 -3.82 -13.35
CA LEU A 170 14.83 -4.14 -12.28
C LEU A 170 15.30 -2.86 -11.56
N ALA A 171 15.58 -1.78 -12.31
CA ALA A 171 16.03 -0.52 -11.72
C ALA A 171 14.96 0.10 -10.81
N GLN A 172 13.70 0.12 -11.26
CA GLN A 172 12.57 0.61 -10.46
C GLN A 172 12.31 -0.28 -9.26
N PHE A 173 12.35 -1.61 -9.43
CA PHE A 173 12.19 -2.59 -8.36
C PHE A 173 13.20 -2.37 -7.23
N ILE A 174 14.49 -2.33 -7.55
CA ILE A 174 15.56 -2.08 -6.58
C ILE A 174 15.46 -0.67 -6.00
N GLY A 175 15.09 0.33 -6.82
CA GLY A 175 14.85 1.70 -6.36
C GLY A 175 13.73 1.80 -5.32
N THR A 176 12.62 1.11 -5.53
CA THR A 176 11.51 1.05 -4.55
C THR A 176 12.00 0.45 -3.23
N ILE A 177 12.70 -0.69 -3.28
CA ILE A 177 13.21 -1.35 -2.06
C ILE A 177 14.20 -0.45 -1.31
N LYS A 178 15.10 0.21 -2.03
CA LYS A 178 16.11 1.12 -1.45
C LYS A 178 15.48 2.29 -0.67
N ASN A 179 14.29 2.72 -1.07
CA ASN A 179 13.57 3.82 -0.42
C ASN A 179 12.73 3.36 0.79
N LEU A 180 12.64 2.05 1.03
CA LEU A 180 11.95 1.55 2.22
C LEU A 180 12.81 1.73 3.47
N PRO A 181 12.21 2.09 4.62
CA PRO A 181 12.96 2.29 5.87
C PRO A 181 13.71 1.02 6.28
N ARG A 182 14.98 1.16 6.62
CA ARG A 182 15.88 0.10 7.12
C ARG A 182 16.21 -1.04 6.13
N TRP A 183 15.64 -1.05 4.93
CA TRP A 183 16.04 -1.97 3.88
C TRP A 183 17.38 -1.54 3.26
N ARG A 184 18.21 -2.52 2.92
CA ARG A 184 19.46 -2.29 2.20
C ARG A 184 19.39 -2.99 0.85
N ALA A 185 19.51 -2.24 -0.24
CA ALA A 185 19.42 -2.80 -1.59
C ALA A 185 20.37 -2.09 -2.57
N GLY A 186 20.87 -2.82 -3.54
CA GLY A 186 21.68 -2.30 -4.65
C GLY A 186 23.11 -1.88 -4.30
N GLN A 187 23.52 -1.96 -3.04
CA GLN A 187 24.92 -1.77 -2.65
C GLN A 187 25.72 -3.06 -2.84
N PRO A 188 26.97 -2.99 -3.31
CA PRO A 188 27.83 -4.16 -3.39
C PRO A 188 28.22 -4.60 -1.97
N LEU A 189 27.98 -5.86 -1.67
CA LEU A 189 28.37 -6.49 -0.42
C LEU A 189 29.24 -7.71 -0.70
N GLN A 190 30.20 -7.96 0.18
CA GLN A 190 31.09 -9.09 0.04
C GLN A 190 30.35 -10.40 0.36
N THR A 191 30.48 -11.37 -0.53
CA THR A 191 30.03 -12.76 -0.35
C THR A 191 31.16 -13.69 -0.78
N TRP A 192 31.15 -14.91 -0.29
CA TRP A 192 32.03 -15.97 -0.80
C TRP A 192 31.39 -16.65 -1.99
N GLU A 193 32.17 -17.11 -2.96
CA GLU A 193 31.62 -17.84 -4.11
C GLU A 193 31.08 -19.20 -3.68
N THR A 194 31.82 -19.86 -2.77
CA THR A 194 31.39 -21.04 -2.03
C THR A 194 31.81 -20.91 -0.58
N LEU A 195 31.16 -21.65 0.33
CA LEU A 195 31.59 -21.72 1.74
C LEU A 195 32.97 -22.31 1.92
N LEU A 196 33.45 -23.11 0.96
CA LEU A 196 34.73 -23.80 0.97
C LEU A 196 35.81 -23.04 0.19
N ASN A 197 35.50 -22.44 -0.93
CA ASN A 197 36.42 -21.66 -1.75
C ASN A 197 36.39 -20.19 -1.33
N LYS A 198 37.35 -19.74 -0.61
CA LYS A 198 37.46 -18.38 -0.03
C LYS A 198 37.56 -17.24 -1.05
N THR A 199 37.01 -17.40 -2.24
CA THR A 199 36.96 -16.33 -3.24
C THR A 199 35.83 -15.35 -2.91
N VAL A 200 36.22 -14.15 -2.52
CA VAL A 200 35.26 -13.07 -2.18
C VAL A 200 34.80 -12.38 -3.43
N LYS A 201 33.49 -12.24 -3.60
CA LYS A 201 32.87 -11.44 -4.67
C LYS A 201 31.99 -10.35 -4.09
N ASN A 202 31.98 -9.21 -4.78
CA ASN A 202 31.03 -8.12 -4.50
C ASN A 202 29.72 -8.41 -5.25
N ARG A 203 28.64 -8.60 -4.51
CA ARG A 203 27.31 -8.85 -5.07
C ARG A 203 26.31 -7.80 -4.62
N LYS A 204 25.40 -7.41 -5.50
CA LYS A 204 24.32 -6.46 -5.16
C LYS A 204 23.19 -7.20 -4.47
N MET A 205 23.22 -7.16 -3.15
CA MET A 205 22.23 -7.85 -2.30
C MET A 205 21.01 -6.97 -2.02
N VAL A 206 19.90 -7.62 -1.69
CA VAL A 206 18.75 -7.06 -0.98
C VAL A 206 18.75 -7.69 0.41
N ILE A 207 18.76 -6.84 1.43
CA ILE A 207 18.78 -7.26 2.83
C ILE A 207 17.57 -6.64 3.54
N PRO A 208 16.60 -7.46 3.95
CA PRO A 208 15.51 -7.02 4.81
C PRO A 208 16.01 -6.49 6.16
N PRO A 209 15.21 -5.68 6.87
CA PRO A 209 15.50 -5.28 8.25
C PRO A 209 15.66 -6.49 9.19
N ASP A 210 16.60 -6.43 10.11
CA ASP A 210 16.92 -7.55 11.02
C ASP A 210 15.72 -7.97 11.89
N ASP A 211 14.89 -7.03 12.33
CA ASP A 211 13.69 -7.30 13.12
C ASP A 211 12.62 -8.06 12.34
N LEU A 212 12.50 -7.81 11.03
CA LEU A 212 11.59 -8.56 10.16
C LEU A 212 12.10 -9.98 9.93
N LEU A 213 13.41 -10.17 9.74
CA LEU A 213 14.01 -11.49 9.60
C LEU A 213 13.78 -12.35 10.85
N ALA A 214 13.93 -11.77 12.05
CA ALA A 214 13.71 -12.48 13.32
C ALA A 214 12.24 -12.89 13.51
N THR A 215 11.32 -12.24 12.87
CA THR A 215 9.86 -12.49 13.04
C THR A 215 9.36 -13.58 12.09
N TYR A 216 9.88 -13.66 10.86
CA TYR A 216 9.27 -14.46 9.79
C TYR A 216 10.12 -15.62 9.25
N THR A 217 11.37 -15.74 9.66
CA THR A 217 12.25 -16.83 9.22
C THR A 217 12.97 -17.44 10.39
N GLU A 218 13.22 -18.76 10.33
CA GLU A 218 14.24 -19.34 11.20
C GLU A 218 15.56 -18.58 10.94
N PRO A 219 16.19 -18.04 11.99
CA PRO A 219 17.40 -17.24 11.81
C PRO A 219 18.45 -18.11 11.14
N VAL A 220 18.91 -17.69 9.96
CA VAL A 220 20.15 -18.21 9.42
C VAL A 220 21.23 -17.87 10.46
N GLU A 221 21.78 -18.89 11.11
CA GLU A 221 22.73 -18.70 12.21
C GLU A 221 23.82 -17.71 11.80
N LYS A 222 23.85 -16.57 12.47
CA LYS A 222 24.94 -15.60 12.29
C LYS A 222 26.24 -16.10 12.95
N GLY A 223 26.14 -16.85 14.04
CA GLY A 223 27.24 -17.43 14.78
C GLY A 223 28.49 -16.55 14.87
N ASP A 224 29.66 -17.12 15.06
CA ASP A 224 30.94 -16.41 14.97
C ASP A 224 31.38 -16.08 13.53
N LYS A 225 30.48 -16.22 12.57
CA LYS A 225 30.75 -16.00 11.16
C LYS A 225 30.74 -14.52 10.84
N THR A 226 31.63 -14.11 9.94
CA THR A 226 31.64 -12.76 9.39
C THR A 226 30.35 -12.48 8.62
N GLN A 227 30.00 -11.20 8.46
CA GLN A 227 28.87 -10.80 7.64
C GLN A 227 28.91 -11.41 6.23
N ALA A 228 30.09 -11.58 5.64
CA ALA A 228 30.26 -12.21 4.33
C ALA A 228 29.83 -13.69 4.34
N HIS A 229 30.14 -14.44 5.37
CA HIS A 229 29.71 -15.85 5.51
C HIS A 229 28.19 -15.94 5.65
N TRP A 230 27.61 -15.11 6.50
CA TRP A 230 26.17 -15.07 6.68
C TRP A 230 25.42 -14.74 5.38
N LEU A 231 25.85 -13.67 4.66
CA LEU A 231 25.26 -13.30 3.38
C LEU A 231 25.43 -14.42 2.32
N THR A 232 26.55 -15.13 2.35
CA THR A 232 26.79 -16.27 1.47
C THR A 232 25.82 -17.42 1.77
N ALA A 233 25.63 -17.77 3.04
CA ALA A 233 24.67 -18.79 3.44
C ALA A 233 23.23 -18.41 2.99
N CYS A 234 22.81 -17.16 3.24
CA CYS A 234 21.51 -16.65 2.79
C CYS A 234 21.35 -16.71 1.27
N PHE A 235 22.40 -16.32 0.53
CA PHE A 235 22.41 -16.38 -0.93
C PHE A 235 22.16 -17.81 -1.44
N PHE A 236 22.89 -18.82 -0.90
CA PHE A 236 22.70 -20.20 -1.30
C PHE A 236 21.32 -20.74 -0.92
N THR A 237 20.84 -20.44 0.29
CA THR A 237 19.49 -20.83 0.72
C THR A 237 18.42 -20.30 -0.25
N PHE A 238 18.53 -19.03 -0.64
CA PHE A 238 17.57 -18.43 -1.58
C PHE A 238 17.69 -19.00 -3.00
N ALA A 239 18.94 -19.18 -3.49
CA ALA A 239 19.19 -19.72 -4.83
C ALA A 239 18.71 -21.16 -4.97
N GLN A 240 18.96 -22.01 -3.97
CA GLN A 240 18.51 -23.41 -3.96
C GLN A 240 16.97 -23.50 -3.99
N ALA A 241 16.27 -22.67 -3.23
CA ALA A 241 14.80 -22.66 -3.20
C ALA A 241 14.19 -22.29 -4.57
N LEU A 242 14.91 -21.52 -5.39
CA LEU A 242 14.48 -21.13 -6.73
C LEU A 242 14.96 -22.08 -7.83
N GLU A 243 15.71 -23.13 -7.51
CA GLU A 243 16.37 -24.01 -8.48
C GLU A 243 17.30 -23.22 -9.44
N LEU A 244 17.89 -22.14 -8.95
CA LEU A 244 18.89 -21.35 -9.67
C LEU A 244 20.27 -21.85 -9.26
N GLU A 245 21.06 -22.31 -10.22
CA GLU A 245 22.47 -22.70 -10.02
C GLU A 245 23.39 -21.48 -9.78
#